data_ff47d17ea6d760a0b5513b94ef5a6832
#
_entry.id   ff47d17ea6d760a0b5513b94ef5a6832
#
_cell.length_a   1.000
_cell.length_b   1.000
_cell.length_c   1.000
_cell.angle_alpha   90.00
_cell.angle_beta   90.00
_cell.angle_gamma   90.00
#
_symmetry.space_group_name_H-M   'P 1'
#
loop_
_entity.id
_entity.type
_entity.pdbx_description
1 polymer ?
#
loop_
_entity_poly.entity_id
_entity_poly.type
_entity_poly.pdbx_seq_one_letter_code
_entity_poly.pdbx_strand_id
1 'polypeptide(L)'
;GSSATPEGTIIDRSGADGNEAWAAVQALGTPYLWGPGGNNSSSTWSAFSFGGNSDVGEGSYYNYQPENYIYTPQERTNVFVTADYELTDNMEAFVEGSYINRQSDQLLAPTPLFIISEGLTVAADQVHNPFGRDFIDVRRRMVEAGNRNFIQDINTYRFVGGVIWDVNEWEIEGYYNFGRTDGTDTNEGRFIRSRVEQALSSDCTGSCVPLNLFGGPGSISQDQIDYISYTGTAATTYQQATYHISAKNQELVELPAGFAGIYVGYESREEEGAFIEDPLTEIGDTTGNKGESTRGNYSVDELFLEINAPIIEGLILNVAGRTSDYSNFGTTTNMKYGLRYDIIEGVLAVRTTMSEAFNAPSISAMFAGQSDSFPAVVDPCSTVVGTYDTNPVVKANCDADGVGATADPNTQLRARVGGNPDLLPETAESVTFGVVYQPLDELSINIDYFSYEIEETVGSFSAGGIQ
;
A
#
# COMPACT_ATOMS: atom_id res chain seq x y z
N GLY A 1 0.13 -4.29 22.57
CA GLY A 1 -1.08 -3.81 23.24
C GLY A 1 -1.48 -2.40 22.79
N SER A 2 -2.70 -2.01 23.08
CA SER A 2 -3.25 -0.69 22.72
C SER A 2 -3.67 0.07 23.97
N SER A 3 -3.36 1.38 24.02
CA SER A 3 -3.83 2.26 25.10
C SER A 3 -5.31 2.67 24.96
N ALA A 4 -5.93 2.42 23.81
CA ALA A 4 -7.40 2.44 23.71
C ALA A 4 -7.93 1.12 24.25
N THR A 5 -8.47 1.15 25.46
CA THR A 5 -8.96 -0.02 26.19
C THR A 5 -10.48 -0.03 26.26
N PRO A 6 -11.13 -1.19 26.45
CA PRO A 6 -12.58 -1.25 26.65
C PRO A 6 -13.07 -0.49 27.88
N GLU A 7 -12.22 -0.36 28.90
CA GLU A 7 -12.51 0.36 30.14
C GLU A 7 -12.45 1.89 29.97
N GLY A 8 -11.69 2.35 28.98
CA GLY A 8 -11.36 3.75 28.74
C GLY A 8 -10.05 4.19 29.37
N THR A 9 -9.35 5.06 28.67
CA THR A 9 -8.10 5.69 29.13
C THR A 9 -8.22 7.18 28.97
N ILE A 10 -7.80 7.95 29.99
CA ILE A 10 -7.65 9.41 29.92
C ILE A 10 -6.16 9.73 30.02
N ILE A 11 -5.69 10.66 29.18
CA ILE A 11 -4.37 11.26 29.34
C ILE A 11 -4.58 12.75 29.64
N ASP A 12 -4.20 13.19 30.84
CA ASP A 12 -4.29 14.60 31.22
C ASP A 12 -3.16 15.38 30.52
N ARG A 13 -3.53 16.17 29.53
CA ARG A 13 -2.59 16.99 28.76
C ARG A 13 -2.64 18.47 29.12
N SER A 14 -3.66 18.90 29.83
CA SER A 14 -3.91 20.32 30.05
C SER A 14 -3.51 20.82 31.44
N GLY A 15 -3.43 19.90 32.43
CA GLY A 15 -3.25 20.25 33.83
C GLY A 15 -4.36 21.19 34.38
N ALA A 16 -5.48 21.33 33.64
CA ALA A 16 -6.56 22.23 34.02
C ALA A 16 -7.33 21.71 35.22
N ASP A 17 -7.93 22.61 36.00
CA ASP A 17 -8.77 22.26 37.14
C ASP A 17 -10.07 21.59 36.68
N GLY A 18 -10.64 20.79 37.56
CA GLY A 18 -11.95 20.13 37.43
C GLY A 18 -12.69 20.20 38.75
N ASN A 19 -13.76 19.40 38.86
CA ASN A 19 -14.53 19.27 40.11
C ASN A 19 -13.80 18.39 41.16
N GLU A 20 -14.41 18.16 42.30
CA GLU A 20 -13.86 17.32 43.41
C GLU A 20 -13.54 15.88 42.92
N ALA A 21 -14.33 15.36 41.98
CA ALA A 21 -14.10 14.05 41.41
C ALA A 21 -12.79 14.01 40.61
N TRP A 22 -12.48 15.07 39.86
CA TRP A 22 -11.20 15.21 39.14
C TRP A 22 -10.03 15.36 40.12
N ALA A 23 -10.18 16.18 41.16
CA ALA A 23 -9.15 16.36 42.16
C ALA A 23 -8.77 15.01 42.84
N ALA A 24 -9.76 14.14 43.09
CA ALA A 24 -9.51 12.80 43.63
C ALA A 24 -8.70 11.91 42.69
N VAL A 25 -8.92 12.03 41.35
CA VAL A 25 -8.16 11.29 40.34
C VAL A 25 -6.77 11.86 40.17
N GLN A 26 -6.59 13.19 40.18
CA GLN A 26 -5.27 13.85 40.17
C GLN A 26 -4.39 13.43 41.35
N ALA A 27 -4.97 13.10 42.50
CA ALA A 27 -4.24 12.58 43.68
C ALA A 27 -3.51 11.25 43.40
N LEU A 28 -3.81 10.54 42.29
CA LEU A 28 -3.04 9.38 41.84
C LEU A 28 -1.62 9.75 41.34
N GLY A 29 -1.35 11.03 41.12
CA GLY A 29 0.00 11.54 40.81
C GLY A 29 0.53 11.16 39.43
N THR A 30 -0.35 10.82 38.50
CA THR A 30 0.00 10.48 37.11
C THR A 30 -0.98 11.12 36.12
N PRO A 31 -0.51 11.60 34.93
CA PRO A 31 -1.40 12.07 33.89
C PRO A 31 -2.09 10.95 33.10
N TYR A 32 -1.68 9.71 33.29
CA TYR A 32 -2.20 8.54 32.58
C TYR A 32 -3.15 7.76 33.47
N LEU A 33 -4.42 7.74 33.11
CA LEU A 33 -5.51 7.18 33.92
C LEU A 33 -6.23 6.08 33.15
N TRP A 34 -6.67 5.07 33.88
CA TRP A 34 -7.41 3.92 33.38
C TRP A 34 -8.67 3.68 34.20
N GLY A 35 -9.79 3.37 33.53
CA GLY A 35 -11.10 3.24 34.16
C GLY A 35 -11.60 1.80 34.34
N PRO A 36 -10.92 0.91 35.12
CA PRO A 36 -11.26 -0.52 35.18
C PRO A 36 -12.62 -0.81 35.79
N GLY A 37 -13.18 0.09 36.56
CA GLY A 37 -14.49 -0.10 37.22
C GLY A 37 -15.69 0.36 36.41
N GLY A 38 -15.49 1.12 35.35
CA GLY A 38 -16.42 1.43 34.28
C GLY A 38 -17.85 1.85 34.68
N ASN A 39 -18.03 2.85 35.54
CA ASN A 39 -19.35 3.29 35.98
C ASN A 39 -19.56 4.81 36.00
N ASN A 40 -18.87 5.56 35.18
CA ASN A 40 -18.90 7.04 35.17
C ASN A 40 -18.58 7.67 36.54
N SER A 41 -17.77 7.00 37.37
CA SER A 41 -17.38 7.48 38.68
C SER A 41 -15.90 7.64 38.82
N SER A 42 -15.45 8.74 39.40
CA SER A 42 -14.04 8.99 39.65
C SER A 42 -13.38 7.93 40.54
N SER A 43 -14.15 7.31 41.43
CA SER A 43 -13.63 6.28 42.35
C SER A 43 -13.19 4.98 41.68
N THR A 44 -13.53 4.78 40.40
CA THR A 44 -13.18 3.58 39.63
C THR A 44 -11.96 3.79 38.72
N TRP A 45 -11.41 4.99 38.68
CA TRP A 45 -10.21 5.31 37.91
C TRP A 45 -8.93 5.03 38.70
N SER A 46 -7.92 4.51 38.04
CA SER A 46 -6.61 4.18 38.60
C SER A 46 -5.49 4.67 37.68
N ALA A 47 -4.26 4.62 38.19
CA ALA A 47 -3.09 4.88 37.35
C ALA A 47 -2.96 3.84 36.23
N PHE A 48 -2.67 4.30 35.00
CA PHE A 48 -2.41 3.40 33.87
C PHE A 48 -1.07 2.70 34.08
N SER A 49 -1.06 1.38 34.05
CA SER A 49 0.14 0.56 34.13
C SER A 49 0.68 0.29 32.73
N PHE A 50 1.84 0.86 32.45
CA PHE A 50 2.56 0.63 31.20
C PHE A 50 3.22 -0.75 31.23
N GLY A 51 3.02 -1.52 30.17
CA GLY A 51 3.47 -2.90 30.05
C GLY A 51 2.38 -3.90 30.44
N GLY A 52 2.58 -5.15 30.05
CA GLY A 52 1.65 -6.23 30.30
C GLY A 52 0.34 -6.11 29.50
N ASN A 53 -0.64 -6.90 29.90
CA ASN A 53 -1.94 -7.03 29.27
C ASN A 53 -3.06 -7.03 30.32
N SER A 54 -4.05 -6.17 30.16
CA SER A 54 -5.21 -6.07 31.07
C SER A 54 -6.02 -7.37 31.18
N ASP A 55 -6.10 -8.14 30.09
CA ASP A 55 -6.88 -9.39 30.06
C ASP A 55 -6.33 -10.46 31.02
N VAL A 56 -5.05 -10.38 31.35
CA VAL A 56 -4.36 -11.28 32.29
C VAL A 56 -3.95 -10.58 33.59
N GLY A 57 -4.34 -9.31 33.77
CA GLY A 57 -4.06 -8.53 34.99
C GLY A 57 -2.59 -8.08 35.12
N GLU A 58 -1.80 -8.11 34.06
CA GLU A 58 -0.38 -7.75 34.08
C GLU A 58 -0.10 -6.29 33.73
N GLY A 59 -1.11 -5.51 33.34
CA GLY A 59 -0.99 -4.10 32.96
C GLY A 59 -2.32 -3.55 32.46
N SER A 60 -2.30 -2.33 31.87
CA SER A 60 -3.52 -1.66 31.41
C SER A 60 -3.72 -1.69 29.88
N TYR A 61 -2.78 -2.25 29.11
CA TYR A 61 -2.92 -2.33 27.66
C TYR A 61 -3.96 -3.38 27.26
N TYR A 62 -4.84 -3.04 26.34
CA TYR A 62 -5.73 -3.99 25.68
C TYR A 62 -4.98 -4.85 24.66
N ASN A 63 -5.15 -6.16 24.73
CA ASN A 63 -4.62 -7.11 23.76
C ASN A 63 -5.63 -7.32 22.62
N TYR A 64 -5.41 -6.68 21.49
CA TYR A 64 -6.29 -6.80 20.32
C TYR A 64 -5.90 -7.95 19.38
N GLN A 65 -4.78 -8.63 19.61
CA GLN A 65 -4.27 -9.69 18.71
C GLN A 65 -5.21 -10.89 18.58
N PRO A 66 -5.87 -11.39 19.63
CA PRO A 66 -6.77 -12.52 19.53
C PRO A 66 -7.98 -12.28 18.62
N GLU A 67 -8.36 -11.01 18.42
CA GLU A 67 -9.49 -10.62 17.59
C GLU A 67 -9.15 -10.55 16.10
N ASN A 68 -7.87 -10.43 15.76
CA ASN A 68 -7.43 -10.26 14.38
C ASN A 68 -7.20 -11.62 13.73
N TYR A 69 -7.68 -11.80 12.51
CA TYR A 69 -7.26 -12.95 11.70
C TYR A 69 -5.76 -12.88 11.40
N ILE A 70 -5.04 -13.97 11.67
CA ILE A 70 -3.64 -14.15 11.26
C ILE A 70 -3.59 -14.45 9.75
N TYR A 71 -4.58 -15.21 9.27
CA TYR A 71 -4.75 -15.57 7.87
C TYR A 71 -6.17 -15.23 7.42
N THR A 72 -6.27 -14.31 6.46
CA THR A 72 -7.56 -13.84 5.95
C THR A 72 -8.25 -14.94 5.14
N PRO A 73 -9.49 -15.32 5.46
CA PRO A 73 -10.29 -16.21 4.63
C PRO A 73 -10.43 -15.65 3.22
N GLN A 74 -10.26 -16.52 2.22
CA GLN A 74 -10.36 -16.16 0.81
C GLN A 74 -11.05 -17.25 0.02
N GLU A 75 -11.99 -16.84 -0.82
CA GLU A 75 -12.59 -17.67 -1.85
C GLU A 75 -12.15 -17.18 -3.23
N ARG A 76 -11.87 -18.12 -4.14
CA ARG A 76 -11.46 -17.80 -5.50
C ARG A 76 -12.15 -18.73 -6.50
N THR A 77 -12.77 -18.13 -7.49
CA THR A 77 -13.31 -18.84 -8.66
C THR A 77 -12.54 -18.41 -9.90
N ASN A 78 -12.00 -19.40 -10.66
CA ASN A 78 -11.26 -19.14 -11.88
C ASN A 78 -11.92 -19.91 -13.03
N VAL A 79 -12.12 -19.22 -14.15
CA VAL A 79 -12.52 -19.84 -15.42
C VAL A 79 -11.51 -19.40 -16.48
N PHE A 80 -10.99 -20.35 -17.23
CA PHE A 80 -10.06 -20.11 -18.34
C PHE A 80 -10.51 -20.90 -19.55
N VAL A 81 -10.48 -20.25 -20.71
CA VAL A 81 -10.84 -20.85 -22.00
C VAL A 81 -9.79 -20.45 -23.03
N THR A 82 -9.34 -21.40 -23.82
CA THR A 82 -8.49 -21.18 -24.99
C THR A 82 -9.07 -21.94 -26.18
N ALA A 83 -8.93 -21.37 -27.37
CA ALA A 83 -9.31 -22.00 -28.61
C ALA A 83 -8.41 -21.54 -29.76
N ASP A 84 -7.95 -22.47 -30.55
CA ASP A 84 -7.16 -22.25 -31.74
C ASP A 84 -7.91 -22.81 -32.95
N TYR A 85 -7.80 -22.15 -34.09
CA TYR A 85 -8.48 -22.53 -35.31
C TYR A 85 -7.62 -22.24 -36.56
N GLU A 86 -7.32 -23.28 -37.33
CA GLU A 86 -6.63 -23.14 -38.60
C GLU A 86 -7.59 -22.52 -39.65
N LEU A 87 -7.35 -21.26 -40.00
CA LEU A 87 -8.09 -20.52 -41.04
C LEU A 87 -7.71 -20.99 -42.43
N THR A 88 -6.40 -21.24 -42.65
CA THR A 88 -5.83 -21.80 -43.87
C THR A 88 -4.60 -22.63 -43.46
N ASP A 89 -3.97 -23.33 -44.41
CA ASP A 89 -2.77 -24.15 -44.16
C ASP A 89 -1.58 -23.36 -43.54
N ASN A 90 -1.62 -22.03 -43.61
CA ASN A 90 -0.55 -21.13 -43.17
C ASN A 90 -1.06 -19.98 -42.27
N MET A 91 -2.29 -20.06 -41.78
CA MET A 91 -2.88 -19.02 -40.93
C MET A 91 -3.74 -19.66 -39.83
N GLU A 92 -3.39 -19.31 -38.60
CA GLU A 92 -4.10 -19.76 -37.39
C GLU A 92 -4.67 -18.56 -36.63
N ALA A 93 -5.92 -18.67 -36.20
CA ALA A 93 -6.51 -17.73 -35.25
C ALA A 93 -6.55 -18.35 -33.87
N PHE A 94 -6.27 -17.55 -32.85
CA PHE A 94 -6.33 -17.97 -31.46
C PHE A 94 -7.15 -17.01 -30.61
N VAL A 95 -7.76 -17.55 -29.58
CA VAL A 95 -8.54 -16.80 -28.59
C VAL A 95 -8.25 -17.35 -27.21
N GLU A 96 -8.01 -16.45 -26.26
CA GLU A 96 -7.95 -16.75 -24.83
C GLU A 96 -8.96 -15.90 -24.06
N GLY A 97 -9.63 -16.49 -23.09
CA GLY A 97 -10.52 -15.80 -22.18
C GLY A 97 -10.32 -16.27 -20.75
N SER A 98 -10.31 -15.35 -19.80
CA SER A 98 -10.29 -15.70 -18.39
C SER A 98 -11.20 -14.79 -17.57
N TYR A 99 -11.79 -15.40 -16.53
CA TYR A 99 -12.52 -14.72 -15.48
C TYR A 99 -12.03 -15.22 -14.13
N ILE A 100 -11.73 -14.29 -13.25
CA ILE A 100 -11.33 -14.58 -11.87
C ILE A 100 -12.18 -13.72 -10.95
N ASN A 101 -12.90 -14.35 -10.02
CA ASN A 101 -13.48 -13.69 -8.87
C ASN A 101 -12.69 -14.07 -7.62
N ARG A 102 -12.36 -13.07 -6.79
CA ARG A 102 -11.72 -13.24 -5.49
C ARG A 102 -12.52 -12.48 -4.43
N GLN A 103 -12.99 -13.21 -3.43
CA GLN A 103 -13.63 -12.63 -2.25
C GLN A 103 -12.77 -12.88 -1.02
N SER A 104 -12.66 -11.90 -0.14
CA SER A 104 -11.96 -12.02 1.13
C SER A 104 -12.64 -11.18 2.21
N ASP A 105 -12.59 -11.67 3.46
CA ASP A 105 -13.16 -11.03 4.62
C ASP A 105 -12.11 -11.00 5.75
N GLN A 106 -11.53 -9.83 6.00
CA GLN A 106 -10.50 -9.63 7.01
C GLN A 106 -11.12 -9.08 8.29
N LEU A 107 -11.16 -9.90 9.34
CA LEU A 107 -11.61 -9.50 10.67
C LEU A 107 -10.47 -8.83 11.44
N LEU A 108 -10.76 -7.65 11.98
CA LEU A 108 -9.88 -6.87 12.85
C LEU A 108 -10.61 -6.56 14.17
N ALA A 109 -9.84 -6.36 15.23
CA ALA A 109 -10.37 -5.94 16.53
C ALA A 109 -11.24 -4.67 16.40
N PRO A 110 -12.19 -4.46 17.35
CA PRO A 110 -13.06 -3.28 17.37
C PRO A 110 -12.30 -1.97 17.20
N THR A 111 -12.95 -0.97 16.61
CA THR A 111 -12.34 0.33 16.36
C THR A 111 -11.82 0.98 17.65
N PRO A 112 -10.55 1.40 17.71
CA PRO A 112 -10.07 2.27 18.78
C PRO A 112 -10.45 3.72 18.45
N LEU A 113 -11.16 4.38 19.34
CA LEU A 113 -11.43 5.82 19.24
C LEU A 113 -10.37 6.58 20.05
N PHE A 114 -9.54 7.35 19.39
CA PHE A 114 -8.55 8.27 19.94
C PHE A 114 -9.01 9.69 19.66
N ILE A 115 -9.73 10.33 20.56
CA ILE A 115 -10.33 11.65 20.28
C ILE A 115 -9.29 12.72 19.95
N ILE A 116 -8.08 12.62 20.48
CA ILE A 116 -6.99 13.56 20.17
C ILE A 116 -6.56 13.48 18.69
N SER A 117 -6.48 12.28 18.11
CA SER A 117 -6.11 12.09 16.72
C SER A 117 -7.17 12.63 15.76
N GLU A 118 -8.42 12.68 16.22
CA GLU A 118 -9.56 13.22 15.48
C GLU A 118 -9.73 14.74 15.70
N GLY A 119 -8.93 15.35 16.58
CA GLY A 119 -9.07 16.76 16.95
C GLY A 119 -10.39 17.05 17.70
N LEU A 120 -10.89 16.08 18.48
CA LEU A 120 -12.15 16.18 19.20
C LEU A 120 -11.93 16.50 20.68
N THR A 121 -13.00 17.00 21.33
CA THR A 121 -13.01 17.31 22.75
C THR A 121 -14.27 16.72 23.40
N VAL A 122 -14.13 16.09 24.57
CA VAL A 122 -15.29 15.78 25.44
C VAL A 122 -15.56 17.01 26.28
N ALA A 123 -16.77 17.59 26.16
CA ALA A 123 -17.12 18.80 26.90
C ALA A 123 -17.24 18.53 28.40
N ALA A 124 -16.96 19.56 29.21
CA ALA A 124 -17.03 19.50 30.66
C ALA A 124 -18.41 19.12 31.22
N ASP A 125 -19.43 19.56 30.56
CA ASP A 125 -20.84 19.37 30.93
C ASP A 125 -21.57 18.29 30.11
N GLN A 126 -20.81 17.51 29.30
CA GLN A 126 -21.33 16.33 28.62
C GLN A 126 -21.89 15.33 29.68
N VAL A 127 -23.09 14.84 29.45
CA VAL A 127 -23.89 14.09 30.45
C VAL A 127 -23.19 12.86 31.05
N HIS A 128 -22.25 12.26 30.33
CA HIS A 128 -21.46 11.12 30.80
C HIS A 128 -20.08 11.50 31.34
N ASN A 129 -19.70 12.79 31.29
CA ASN A 129 -18.42 13.28 31.82
C ASN A 129 -18.53 13.53 33.36
N PRO A 130 -17.92 12.69 34.20
CA PRO A 130 -18.09 12.82 35.65
C PRO A 130 -17.17 13.88 36.26
N PHE A 131 -16.23 14.47 35.50
CA PHE A 131 -15.13 15.28 36.04
C PHE A 131 -15.34 16.79 35.92
N GLY A 132 -16.35 17.25 35.18
CA GLY A 132 -16.70 18.67 35.04
C GLY A 132 -15.60 19.52 34.41
N ARG A 133 -14.82 18.92 33.52
CA ARG A 133 -13.77 19.59 32.74
C ARG A 133 -13.69 19.03 31.32
N ASP A 134 -13.15 19.80 30.40
CA ASP A 134 -12.93 19.34 29.03
C ASP A 134 -11.76 18.35 28.97
N PHE A 135 -11.90 17.35 28.09
CA PHE A 135 -10.83 16.40 27.77
C PHE A 135 -10.55 16.36 26.28
N ILE A 136 -9.28 16.47 25.90
CA ILE A 136 -8.80 16.36 24.52
C ILE A 136 -8.13 15.01 24.23
N ASP A 137 -7.84 14.17 25.23
CA ASP A 137 -7.27 12.84 25.03
C ASP A 137 -7.98 11.80 25.92
N VAL A 138 -9.13 11.31 25.42
CA VAL A 138 -9.82 10.14 25.92
C VAL A 138 -9.70 9.05 24.85
N ARG A 139 -9.40 7.82 25.26
CA ARG A 139 -9.19 6.67 24.40
C ARG A 139 -10.12 5.55 24.80
N ARG A 140 -10.86 5.01 23.86
CA ARG A 140 -11.83 3.96 24.10
C ARG A 140 -11.75 2.91 22.99
N ARG A 141 -11.67 1.63 23.38
CA ARG A 141 -11.92 0.52 22.44
C ARG A 141 -13.43 0.31 22.37
N MET A 142 -13.98 0.48 21.18
CA MET A 142 -15.42 0.46 20.94
C MET A 142 -15.93 -0.97 20.75
N VAL A 143 -15.79 -1.79 21.82
CA VAL A 143 -16.12 -3.23 21.76
C VAL A 143 -17.62 -3.48 21.52
N GLU A 144 -18.46 -2.56 21.94
CA GLU A 144 -19.91 -2.61 21.77
C GLU A 144 -20.33 -2.44 20.29
N ALA A 145 -19.48 -1.85 19.47
CA ALA A 145 -19.71 -1.72 18.02
C ALA A 145 -19.37 -3.00 17.24
N GLY A 146 -18.79 -4.01 17.91
CA GLY A 146 -18.29 -5.20 17.26
C GLY A 146 -16.94 -4.99 16.57
N ASN A 147 -16.47 -6.04 15.94
CA ASN A 147 -15.21 -6.05 15.21
C ASN A 147 -15.30 -5.25 13.91
N ARG A 148 -14.15 -4.76 13.44
CA ARG A 148 -14.03 -4.18 12.09
C ARG A 148 -13.90 -5.30 11.08
N ASN A 149 -14.61 -5.18 9.96
CA ASN A 149 -14.42 -6.03 8.80
C ASN A 149 -13.94 -5.20 7.61
N PHE A 150 -12.98 -5.77 6.88
CA PHE A 150 -12.56 -5.28 5.58
C PHE A 150 -12.86 -6.37 4.55
N ILE A 151 -13.93 -6.16 3.79
CA ILE A 151 -14.46 -7.14 2.84
C ILE A 151 -14.11 -6.69 1.44
N GLN A 152 -13.50 -7.58 0.65
CA GLN A 152 -13.16 -7.33 -0.74
C GLN A 152 -13.88 -8.30 -1.67
N ASP A 153 -14.43 -7.78 -2.78
CA ASP A 153 -14.92 -8.55 -3.91
C ASP A 153 -14.26 -8.01 -5.19
N ILE A 154 -13.41 -8.81 -5.81
CA ILE A 154 -12.59 -8.41 -6.95
C ILE A 154 -12.85 -9.34 -8.12
N ASN A 155 -13.24 -8.75 -9.26
CA ASN A 155 -13.51 -9.43 -10.51
C ASN A 155 -12.47 -9.03 -11.55
N THR A 156 -11.78 -9.99 -12.14
CA THR A 156 -10.81 -9.76 -13.21
C THR A 156 -11.24 -10.51 -14.46
N TYR A 157 -11.26 -9.80 -15.58
CA TYR A 157 -11.58 -10.30 -16.90
C TYR A 157 -10.37 -10.11 -17.80
N ARG A 158 -10.06 -11.09 -18.64
CA ARG A 158 -9.06 -10.96 -19.69
C ARG A 158 -9.57 -11.62 -20.96
N PHE A 159 -9.32 -10.97 -22.07
CA PHE A 159 -9.57 -11.48 -23.40
C PHE A 159 -8.35 -11.20 -24.27
N VAL A 160 -7.89 -12.22 -25.01
CA VAL A 160 -6.89 -12.08 -26.06
C VAL A 160 -7.45 -12.72 -27.32
N GLY A 161 -7.27 -12.09 -28.45
CA GLY A 161 -7.61 -12.67 -29.75
C GLY A 161 -6.62 -12.20 -30.81
N GLY A 162 -6.16 -13.13 -31.61
CA GLY A 162 -5.11 -12.83 -32.58
C GLY A 162 -5.03 -13.84 -33.74
N VAL A 163 -4.07 -13.56 -34.59
CA VAL A 163 -3.77 -14.39 -35.77
C VAL A 163 -2.26 -14.54 -35.88
N ILE A 164 -1.82 -15.76 -36.16
CA ILE A 164 -0.46 -16.10 -36.59
C ILE A 164 -0.53 -16.47 -38.07
N TRP A 165 0.35 -15.89 -38.86
CA TRP A 165 0.37 -16.07 -40.29
C TRP A 165 1.79 -16.37 -40.82
N ASP A 166 1.99 -17.55 -41.36
CA ASP A 166 3.23 -18.00 -41.98
C ASP A 166 3.25 -17.61 -43.47
N VAL A 167 4.18 -16.75 -43.86
CA VAL A 167 4.36 -16.30 -45.25
C VAL A 167 5.81 -16.50 -45.64
N ASN A 168 6.07 -17.51 -46.46
CA ASN A 168 7.42 -17.98 -46.76
C ASN A 168 8.19 -18.27 -45.46
N GLU A 169 9.34 -17.60 -45.24
CA GLU A 169 10.18 -17.74 -44.07
C GLU A 169 9.79 -16.76 -42.94
N TRP A 170 8.70 -16.00 -43.09
CA TRP A 170 8.21 -15.06 -42.10
C TRP A 170 7.02 -15.63 -41.34
N GLU A 171 7.08 -15.55 -40.02
CA GLU A 171 5.92 -15.68 -39.15
C GLU A 171 5.48 -14.28 -38.69
N ILE A 172 4.25 -13.91 -38.98
CA ILE A 172 3.65 -12.63 -38.63
C ILE A 172 2.59 -12.90 -37.56
N GLU A 173 2.66 -12.23 -36.43
CA GLU A 173 1.69 -12.32 -35.36
C GLU A 173 1.02 -10.95 -35.15
N GLY A 174 -0.30 -10.98 -34.97
CA GLY A 174 -1.04 -9.79 -34.55
C GLY A 174 -2.12 -10.16 -33.56
N TYR A 175 -2.20 -9.45 -32.44
CA TYR A 175 -3.23 -9.70 -31.44
C TYR A 175 -3.74 -8.41 -30.76
N TYR A 176 -4.94 -8.51 -30.23
CA TYR A 176 -5.52 -7.58 -29.27
C TYR A 176 -5.66 -8.29 -27.92
N ASN A 177 -5.18 -7.62 -26.86
CA ASN A 177 -5.37 -8.08 -25.49
C ASN A 177 -6.11 -6.98 -24.70
N PHE A 178 -7.16 -7.38 -23.99
CA PHE A 178 -7.90 -6.52 -23.08
C PHE A 178 -8.01 -7.19 -21.72
N GLY A 179 -7.65 -6.47 -20.69
CA GLY A 179 -7.81 -6.87 -19.30
C GLY A 179 -8.53 -5.80 -18.50
N ARG A 180 -9.40 -6.22 -17.58
CA ARG A 180 -10.09 -5.33 -16.66
C ARG A 180 -10.27 -5.98 -15.29
N THR A 181 -9.99 -5.21 -14.25
CA THR A 181 -10.26 -5.58 -12.86
C THR A 181 -11.21 -4.55 -12.26
N ASP A 182 -12.33 -5.00 -11.72
CA ASP A 182 -13.27 -4.22 -10.92
C ASP A 182 -13.28 -4.78 -9.50
N GLY A 183 -13.13 -3.91 -8.51
CA GLY A 183 -13.10 -4.26 -7.09
C GLY A 183 -14.03 -3.39 -6.27
N THR A 184 -14.57 -3.97 -5.22
CA THR A 184 -15.30 -3.25 -4.17
C THR A 184 -14.69 -3.60 -2.83
N ASP A 185 -14.37 -2.55 -2.05
CA ASP A 185 -13.88 -2.65 -0.69
C ASP A 185 -14.95 -2.13 0.26
N THR A 186 -15.45 -2.98 1.17
CA THR A 186 -16.42 -2.60 2.19
C THR A 186 -15.73 -2.57 3.55
N ASN A 187 -15.86 -1.45 4.25
CA ASN A 187 -15.26 -1.20 5.56
C ASN A 187 -16.35 -1.07 6.61
N GLU A 188 -16.50 -2.07 7.48
CA GLU A 188 -17.41 -2.06 8.60
C GLU A 188 -16.73 -1.60 9.90
N GLY A 189 -17.52 -1.17 10.87
CA GLY A 189 -17.04 -0.70 12.17
C GLY A 189 -16.37 0.68 12.11
N ARG A 190 -16.80 1.54 11.17
CA ARG A 190 -16.38 2.93 11.04
C ARG A 190 -17.36 3.86 11.74
N PHE A 191 -16.88 5.05 12.17
CA PHE A 191 -17.71 6.07 12.81
C PHE A 191 -17.66 7.39 12.05
N ILE A 192 -18.80 8.09 11.99
CA ILE A 192 -18.93 9.42 11.41
C ILE A 192 -18.35 10.43 12.42
N ARG A 193 -17.26 11.09 12.05
CA ARG A 193 -16.51 12.01 12.91
C ARG A 193 -17.38 13.15 13.44
N SER A 194 -18.15 13.80 12.60
CA SER A 194 -19.05 14.90 12.98
C SER A 194 -20.12 14.47 13.97
N ARG A 195 -20.65 13.24 13.87
CA ARG A 195 -21.59 12.69 14.83
C ARG A 195 -20.93 12.34 16.17
N VAL A 196 -19.71 11.82 16.14
CA VAL A 196 -18.92 11.62 17.37
C VAL A 196 -18.66 12.95 18.05
N GLU A 197 -18.24 13.99 17.30
CA GLU A 197 -18.04 15.34 17.80
C GLU A 197 -19.29 15.89 18.50
N GLN A 198 -20.45 15.81 17.85
CA GLN A 198 -21.73 16.23 18.42
C GLN A 198 -22.10 15.44 19.68
N ALA A 199 -21.91 14.12 19.67
CA ALA A 199 -22.21 13.23 20.82
C ALA A 199 -21.31 13.47 22.03
N LEU A 200 -20.12 14.08 21.83
CA LEU A 200 -19.17 14.45 22.88
C LEU A 200 -19.35 15.90 23.36
N SER A 201 -20.13 16.72 22.67
CA SER A 201 -20.36 18.11 23.00
C SER A 201 -21.48 18.30 24.04
N SER A 202 -21.57 19.50 24.60
CA SER A 202 -22.71 19.95 25.42
C SER A 202 -23.99 20.18 24.62
N ASP A 203 -23.84 20.37 23.28
CA ASP A 203 -24.95 20.71 22.37
C ASP A 203 -25.61 19.48 21.73
N CYS A 204 -25.44 18.29 22.35
CA CYS A 204 -26.09 17.08 21.89
C CYS A 204 -27.60 17.12 22.16
N THR A 205 -28.36 17.64 21.20
CA THR A 205 -29.82 17.85 21.29
C THR A 205 -30.56 17.25 20.08
N GLY A 206 -31.88 17.15 20.16
CA GLY A 206 -32.71 16.61 19.09
C GLY A 206 -32.52 15.11 18.87
N SER A 207 -32.03 14.69 17.72
CA SER A 207 -31.73 13.29 17.38
C SER A 207 -30.33 12.85 17.81
N CYS A 208 -29.53 13.74 18.40
CA CYS A 208 -28.21 13.39 18.91
C CYS A 208 -28.32 12.48 20.13
N VAL A 209 -27.46 11.45 20.18
CA VAL A 209 -27.34 10.51 21.29
C VAL A 209 -25.98 10.72 21.96
N PRO A 210 -25.95 11.20 23.24
CA PRO A 210 -24.65 11.45 23.89
C PRO A 210 -23.85 10.18 24.07
N LEU A 211 -22.56 10.21 23.65
CA LEU A 211 -21.66 9.05 23.68
C LEU A 211 -20.98 8.88 25.04
N ASN A 212 -21.06 7.67 25.61
CA ASN A 212 -20.48 7.35 26.91
C ASN A 212 -19.08 6.74 26.79
N LEU A 213 -18.04 7.57 26.89
CA LEU A 213 -16.64 7.10 26.86
C LEU A 213 -16.08 6.72 28.24
N PHE A 214 -16.82 7.02 29.34
CA PHE A 214 -16.33 6.87 30.71
C PHE A 214 -16.95 5.67 31.48
N GLY A 215 -17.94 5.02 30.88
CA GLY A 215 -18.72 4.01 31.57
C GLY A 215 -18.11 2.60 31.62
N GLY A 216 -17.02 2.34 30.92
CA GLY A 216 -16.40 1.02 30.80
C GLY A 216 -17.11 0.05 29.86
N PRO A 217 -16.68 -1.22 29.80
CA PRO A 217 -17.24 -2.22 28.88
C PRO A 217 -18.73 -2.42 29.06
N GLY A 218 -19.51 -2.45 27.97
CA GLY A 218 -20.96 -2.64 27.96
C GLY A 218 -21.77 -1.40 28.33
N SER A 219 -21.15 -0.24 28.54
CA SER A 219 -21.83 1.00 28.87
C SER A 219 -22.32 1.82 27.69
N ILE A 220 -21.81 1.54 26.49
CA ILE A 220 -22.23 2.19 25.23
C ILE A 220 -23.44 1.42 24.71
N SER A 221 -24.60 2.09 24.65
CA SER A 221 -25.85 1.48 24.20
C SER A 221 -25.87 1.31 22.66
N GLN A 222 -26.76 0.44 22.17
CA GLN A 222 -26.94 0.25 20.72
C GLN A 222 -27.37 1.57 20.04
N ASP A 223 -28.22 2.38 20.65
CA ASP A 223 -28.64 3.68 20.13
C ASP A 223 -27.44 4.64 19.95
N GLN A 224 -26.46 4.59 20.86
CA GLN A 224 -25.23 5.37 20.74
C GLN A 224 -24.37 4.88 19.56
N ILE A 225 -24.24 3.57 19.40
CA ILE A 225 -23.51 2.96 18.29
C ILE A 225 -24.20 3.26 16.95
N ASP A 226 -25.51 3.07 16.86
CA ASP A 226 -26.30 3.32 15.64
C ASP A 226 -26.22 4.79 15.20
N TYR A 227 -26.15 5.71 16.18
CA TYR A 227 -26.03 7.13 15.88
C TYR A 227 -24.70 7.50 15.20
N ILE A 228 -23.59 6.89 15.61
CA ILE A 228 -22.25 7.25 15.12
C ILE A 228 -21.75 6.37 13.99
N SER A 229 -22.26 5.13 13.86
CA SER A 229 -21.71 4.12 12.95
C SER A 229 -22.09 4.33 11.48
N TYR A 230 -21.23 3.87 10.59
CA TYR A 230 -21.51 3.69 9.17
C TYR A 230 -20.65 2.58 8.57
N THR A 231 -21.05 2.11 7.39
CA THR A 231 -20.26 1.20 6.56
C THR A 231 -19.77 1.98 5.34
N GLY A 232 -18.44 2.08 5.20
CA GLY A 232 -17.80 2.75 4.07
C GLY A 232 -17.61 1.80 2.90
N THR A 233 -17.70 2.31 1.68
CA THR A 233 -17.50 1.52 0.46
C THR A 233 -16.65 2.28 -0.53
N ALA A 234 -15.50 1.69 -0.93
CA ALA A 234 -14.63 2.17 -1.99
C ALA A 234 -14.70 1.24 -3.21
N ALA A 235 -14.40 1.78 -4.38
CA ALA A 235 -14.42 1.04 -5.63
C ALA A 235 -13.09 1.19 -6.39
N THR A 236 -12.59 0.09 -6.93
CA THR A 236 -11.39 0.04 -7.76
C THR A 236 -11.75 -0.38 -9.16
N THR A 237 -11.21 0.29 -10.16
CA THR A 237 -11.22 -0.15 -11.56
C THR A 237 -9.81 -0.01 -12.12
N TYR A 238 -9.33 -1.03 -12.78
CA TYR A 238 -8.09 -1.00 -13.56
C TYR A 238 -8.33 -1.70 -14.89
N GLN A 239 -7.91 -1.07 -15.99
CA GLN A 239 -8.01 -1.66 -17.32
C GLN A 239 -6.76 -1.44 -18.14
N GLN A 240 -6.47 -2.39 -19.02
CA GLN A 240 -5.39 -2.37 -19.97
C GLN A 240 -5.88 -2.86 -21.33
N ALA A 241 -5.54 -2.14 -22.39
CA ALA A 241 -5.76 -2.55 -23.77
C ALA A 241 -4.41 -2.54 -24.51
N THR A 242 -4.08 -3.63 -25.23
CA THR A 242 -2.83 -3.77 -25.96
C THR A 242 -3.11 -4.22 -27.39
N TYR A 243 -2.54 -3.53 -28.33
CA TYR A 243 -2.45 -3.92 -29.73
C TYR A 243 -1.00 -4.31 -30.04
N HIS A 244 -0.80 -5.46 -30.61
CA HIS A 244 0.51 -6.00 -30.94
C HIS A 244 0.55 -6.48 -32.35
N ILE A 245 1.63 -6.17 -33.06
CA ILE A 245 1.99 -6.76 -34.33
C ILE A 245 3.49 -7.00 -34.38
N SER A 246 3.89 -8.20 -34.80
CA SER A 246 5.29 -8.56 -34.94
C SER A 246 5.52 -9.44 -36.15
N ALA A 247 6.78 -9.49 -36.60
CA ALA A 247 7.23 -10.37 -37.65
C ALA A 247 8.60 -10.93 -37.26
N LYS A 248 8.78 -12.24 -37.43
CA LYS A 248 10.07 -12.92 -37.25
C LYS A 248 10.45 -13.71 -38.51
N ASN A 249 11.74 -13.72 -38.81
CA ASN A 249 12.34 -14.56 -39.79
C ASN A 249 13.67 -15.12 -39.25
N GLN A 250 13.76 -16.44 -39.14
CA GLN A 250 14.93 -17.11 -38.56
C GLN A 250 16.04 -17.37 -39.58
N GLU A 251 15.74 -17.24 -40.86
CA GLU A 251 16.63 -17.51 -41.98
C GLU A 251 16.81 -16.29 -42.90
N LEU A 252 16.87 -15.07 -42.31
CA LEU A 252 16.89 -13.80 -43.06
C LEU A 252 18.13 -13.67 -43.99
N VAL A 253 19.30 -14.04 -43.48
CA VAL A 253 20.57 -13.95 -44.21
C VAL A 253 21.44 -15.13 -43.83
N GLU A 254 21.98 -15.85 -44.84
CA GLU A 254 22.96 -16.90 -44.64
C GLU A 254 24.33 -16.31 -44.33
N LEU A 255 24.90 -16.65 -43.19
CA LEU A 255 26.26 -16.31 -42.75
C LEU A 255 27.12 -17.57 -42.75
N PRO A 256 28.47 -17.44 -42.62
CA PRO A 256 29.37 -18.60 -42.67
C PRO A 256 29.07 -19.69 -41.62
N ALA A 257 28.43 -19.35 -40.54
CA ALA A 257 28.14 -20.27 -39.44
C ALA A 257 26.64 -20.60 -39.27
N GLY A 258 25.79 -20.21 -40.21
CA GLY A 258 24.34 -20.44 -40.18
C GLY A 258 23.52 -19.22 -40.52
N PHE A 259 22.23 -19.26 -40.35
CA PHE A 259 21.33 -18.15 -40.68
C PHE A 259 21.25 -17.12 -39.57
N ALA A 260 21.29 -15.84 -39.95
CA ALA A 260 20.89 -14.77 -39.03
C ALA A 260 19.37 -14.61 -39.04
N GLY A 261 18.79 -14.53 -37.85
CA GLY A 261 17.36 -14.28 -37.64
C GLY A 261 17.09 -12.85 -37.18
N ILE A 262 15.88 -12.38 -37.48
CA ILE A 262 15.35 -11.08 -37.05
C ILE A 262 13.98 -11.24 -36.43
N TYR A 263 13.71 -10.41 -35.44
CA TYR A 263 12.38 -10.19 -34.85
C TYR A 263 12.14 -8.70 -34.73
N VAL A 264 11.04 -8.20 -35.30
CA VAL A 264 10.65 -6.79 -35.27
C VAL A 264 9.19 -6.67 -34.96
N GLY A 265 8.79 -5.66 -34.19
CA GLY A 265 7.38 -5.45 -33.90
C GLY A 265 7.07 -4.07 -33.36
N TYR A 266 5.79 -3.83 -33.29
CA TYR A 266 5.16 -2.64 -32.73
C TYR A 266 4.11 -3.06 -31.72
N GLU A 267 4.07 -2.34 -30.59
CA GLU A 267 3.05 -2.51 -29.56
C GLU A 267 2.51 -1.13 -29.16
N SER A 268 1.19 -1.03 -29.05
CA SER A 268 0.52 0.13 -28.48
C SER A 268 -0.31 -0.33 -27.29
N ARG A 269 -0.12 0.30 -26.13
CA ARG A 269 -0.78 -0.07 -24.88
C ARG A 269 -1.37 1.16 -24.20
N GLU A 270 -2.60 1.01 -23.74
CA GLU A 270 -3.29 2.00 -22.91
C GLU A 270 -3.58 1.38 -21.55
N GLU A 271 -3.33 2.13 -20.49
CA GLU A 271 -3.62 1.76 -19.12
C GLU A 271 -4.42 2.86 -18.42
N GLU A 272 -5.46 2.46 -17.71
CA GLU A 272 -6.31 3.34 -16.92
C GLU A 272 -6.58 2.70 -15.55
N GLY A 273 -6.45 3.50 -14.50
CA GLY A 273 -6.73 3.08 -13.12
C GLY A 273 -7.52 4.13 -12.36
N ALA A 274 -8.48 3.67 -11.56
CA ALA A 274 -9.22 4.50 -10.64
C ALA A 274 -9.44 3.76 -9.32
N PHE A 275 -9.23 4.44 -8.21
CA PHE A 275 -9.68 4.08 -6.88
C PHE A 275 -10.57 5.20 -6.39
N ILE A 276 -11.85 4.90 -6.18
CA ILE A 276 -12.85 5.84 -5.72
C ILE A 276 -13.10 5.59 -4.25
N GLU A 277 -12.66 6.52 -3.43
CA GLU A 277 -12.80 6.43 -1.98
C GLU A 277 -14.26 6.62 -1.54
N ASP A 278 -14.60 6.08 -0.37
CA ASP A 278 -15.87 6.36 0.30
C ASP A 278 -16.04 7.87 0.52
N PRO A 279 -17.21 8.46 0.23
CA PRO A 279 -17.41 9.91 0.32
C PRO A 279 -17.16 10.52 1.70
N LEU A 280 -17.46 9.81 2.81
CA LEU A 280 -17.18 10.31 4.16
C LEU A 280 -15.69 10.27 4.46
N THR A 281 -15.00 9.24 3.99
CA THR A 281 -13.53 9.12 4.09
C THR A 281 -12.86 10.20 3.26
N GLU A 282 -13.33 10.46 2.04
CA GLU A 282 -12.76 11.47 1.14
C GLU A 282 -12.86 12.89 1.69
N ILE A 283 -13.98 13.27 2.28
CA ILE A 283 -14.13 14.59 2.93
C ILE A 283 -13.48 14.65 4.32
N GLY A 284 -13.07 13.52 4.90
CA GLY A 284 -12.48 13.41 6.23
C GLY A 284 -13.50 13.43 7.36
N ASP A 285 -14.76 13.07 7.10
CA ASP A 285 -15.82 12.94 8.12
C ASP A 285 -15.94 11.49 8.62
N THR A 286 -14.81 10.83 8.80
CA THR A 286 -14.68 9.50 9.40
C THR A 286 -13.64 9.51 10.51
N THR A 287 -13.86 8.69 11.55
CA THR A 287 -12.81 8.45 12.54
C THR A 287 -11.80 7.45 11.95
N GLY A 288 -10.63 7.93 11.62
CA GLY A 288 -9.57 7.17 10.97
C GLY A 288 -8.89 7.97 9.88
N ASN A 289 -8.19 7.28 8.99
CA ASN A 289 -7.41 7.94 7.95
C ASN A 289 -8.32 8.56 6.88
N LYS A 290 -8.13 9.84 6.61
CA LYS A 290 -8.66 10.47 5.41
C LYS A 290 -7.90 9.94 4.21
N GLY A 291 -8.60 9.66 3.11
CA GLY A 291 -8.04 9.28 1.83
C GLY A 291 -8.76 9.99 0.69
N GLU A 292 -8.03 10.40 -0.34
CA GLU A 292 -8.59 10.99 -1.55
C GLU A 292 -8.65 9.94 -2.66
N SER A 293 -9.61 10.09 -3.55
CA SER A 293 -9.73 9.22 -4.72
C SER A 293 -8.51 9.35 -5.64
N THR A 294 -8.11 8.25 -6.27
CA THR A 294 -7.03 8.16 -7.26
C THR A 294 -7.63 7.97 -8.64
N ARG A 295 -7.12 8.69 -9.65
CA ARG A 295 -7.45 8.45 -11.06
C ARG A 295 -6.25 8.78 -11.93
N GLY A 296 -5.95 7.93 -12.88
CA GLY A 296 -4.87 8.17 -13.82
C GLY A 296 -4.94 7.25 -15.02
N ASN A 297 -4.31 7.67 -16.09
CA ASN A 297 -4.10 6.87 -17.28
C ASN A 297 -2.78 7.25 -17.95
N TYR A 298 -2.27 6.38 -18.77
CA TYR A 298 -1.22 6.66 -19.72
C TYR A 298 -1.33 5.73 -20.92
N SER A 299 -0.67 6.11 -22.01
CA SER A 299 -0.45 5.27 -23.18
C SER A 299 1.03 5.16 -23.48
N VAL A 300 1.40 4.08 -24.14
CA VAL A 300 2.76 3.86 -24.64
C VAL A 300 2.72 3.23 -26.02
N ASP A 301 3.53 3.76 -26.94
CA ASP A 301 3.80 3.22 -28.25
C ASP A 301 5.23 2.73 -28.31
N GLU A 302 5.45 1.48 -28.71
CA GLU A 302 6.74 0.82 -28.65
C GLU A 302 7.13 0.22 -30.00
N LEU A 303 8.38 0.43 -30.40
CA LEU A 303 9.02 -0.26 -31.50
C LEU A 303 10.19 -1.09 -30.97
N PHE A 304 10.30 -2.33 -31.41
CA PHE A 304 11.38 -3.20 -31.00
C PHE A 304 11.98 -3.99 -32.17
N LEU A 305 13.26 -4.29 -32.03
CA LEU A 305 14.04 -5.07 -33.01
C LEU A 305 14.97 -5.99 -32.23
N GLU A 306 15.08 -7.26 -32.65
CA GLU A 306 16.10 -8.18 -32.19
C GLU A 306 16.71 -8.90 -33.38
N ILE A 307 18.05 -9.02 -33.40
CA ILE A 307 18.85 -9.76 -34.37
C ILE A 307 19.67 -10.81 -33.64
N ASN A 308 19.60 -12.05 -34.09
CA ASN A 308 20.42 -13.15 -33.63
C ASN A 308 21.27 -13.67 -34.78
N ALA A 309 22.61 -13.59 -34.68
CA ALA A 309 23.52 -13.85 -35.77
C ALA A 309 24.65 -14.81 -35.37
N PRO A 310 24.74 -16.01 -35.97
CA PRO A 310 25.90 -16.90 -35.85
C PRO A 310 27.05 -16.35 -36.75
N ILE A 311 28.02 -15.66 -36.13
CA ILE A 311 29.09 -14.93 -36.87
C ILE A 311 30.15 -15.88 -37.41
N ILE A 312 30.61 -16.79 -36.54
CA ILE A 312 31.51 -17.90 -36.88
C ILE A 312 31.06 -19.12 -36.13
N GLU A 313 31.58 -20.29 -36.43
CA GLU A 313 31.27 -21.54 -35.75
C GLU A 313 31.41 -21.41 -34.22
N GLY A 314 30.34 -21.72 -33.50
CA GLY A 314 30.25 -21.61 -32.05
C GLY A 314 30.01 -20.20 -31.50
N LEU A 315 30.13 -19.11 -32.33
CA LEU A 315 29.94 -17.74 -31.86
C LEU A 315 28.61 -17.14 -32.33
N ILE A 316 27.76 -16.82 -31.38
CA ILE A 316 26.46 -16.19 -31.63
C ILE A 316 26.45 -14.77 -31.03
N LEU A 317 26.06 -13.79 -31.83
CA LEU A 317 25.82 -12.43 -31.42
C LEU A 317 24.31 -12.18 -31.37
N ASN A 318 23.81 -11.63 -30.25
CA ASN A 318 22.44 -11.15 -30.09
C ASN A 318 22.45 -9.63 -29.87
N VAL A 319 21.70 -8.88 -30.66
CA VAL A 319 21.53 -7.43 -30.51
C VAL A 319 20.03 -7.14 -30.49
N ALA A 320 19.56 -6.43 -29.48
CA ALA A 320 18.18 -6.00 -29.41
C ALA A 320 18.09 -4.54 -28.99
N GLY A 321 17.03 -3.88 -29.44
CA GLY A 321 16.70 -2.51 -29.06
C GLY A 321 15.19 -2.33 -28.99
N ARG A 322 14.74 -1.51 -28.02
CA ARG A 322 13.35 -1.09 -27.89
C ARG A 322 13.30 0.40 -27.64
N THR A 323 12.44 1.10 -28.38
CA THR A 323 12.09 2.49 -28.14
C THR A 323 10.64 2.55 -27.70
N SER A 324 10.38 3.19 -26.57
CA SER A 324 9.06 3.30 -25.94
C SER A 324 8.73 4.77 -25.76
N ASP A 325 7.61 5.23 -26.30
CA ASP A 325 7.12 6.60 -26.21
C ASP A 325 5.89 6.65 -25.28
N TYR A 326 6.11 7.13 -24.07
CA TYR A 326 5.09 7.22 -23.02
C TYR A 326 4.44 8.60 -23.01
N SER A 327 3.12 8.65 -22.89
CA SER A 327 2.34 9.90 -22.85
C SER A 327 2.63 10.79 -21.64
N ASN A 328 3.20 10.24 -20.56
CA ASN A 328 3.43 10.94 -19.30
C ASN A 328 4.86 11.45 -19.09
N PHE A 329 5.91 10.74 -19.54
CA PHE A 329 7.31 11.16 -19.36
C PHE A 329 8.14 11.18 -20.64
N GLY A 330 7.56 10.79 -21.80
CA GLY A 330 8.22 10.84 -23.09
C GLY A 330 8.94 9.55 -23.46
N THR A 331 9.97 9.66 -24.31
CA THR A 331 10.58 8.53 -24.99
C THR A 331 11.81 8.00 -24.28
N THR A 332 11.90 6.67 -24.13
CA THR A 332 13.11 5.93 -23.70
C THR A 332 13.57 5.01 -24.81
N THR A 333 14.89 4.76 -24.86
CA THR A 333 15.46 3.76 -25.78
C THR A 333 16.45 2.91 -25.00
N ASN A 334 16.29 1.60 -25.09
CA ASN A 334 17.09 0.63 -24.35
C ASN A 334 17.69 -0.40 -25.28
N MET A 335 18.97 -0.69 -25.10
CA MET A 335 19.74 -1.61 -25.92
C MET A 335 20.19 -2.82 -25.13
N LYS A 336 20.29 -3.95 -25.82
CA LYS A 336 20.86 -5.19 -25.27
C LYS A 336 21.86 -5.77 -26.27
N TYR A 337 23.00 -6.17 -25.78
CA TYR A 337 24.07 -6.86 -26.51
C TYR A 337 24.38 -8.15 -25.78
N GLY A 338 24.24 -9.27 -26.45
CA GLY A 338 24.55 -10.60 -25.94
C GLY A 338 25.58 -11.29 -26.84
N LEU A 339 26.52 -12.00 -26.26
CA LEU A 339 27.47 -12.82 -26.97
C LEU A 339 27.59 -14.17 -26.25
N ARG A 340 27.49 -15.24 -27.03
CA ARG A 340 27.78 -16.59 -26.57
C ARG A 340 28.83 -17.20 -27.50
N TYR A 341 29.87 -17.79 -26.90
CA TYR A 341 30.91 -18.49 -27.65
C TYR A 341 31.17 -19.87 -27.08
N ASP A 342 30.81 -20.90 -27.82
CA ASP A 342 31.10 -22.29 -27.56
C ASP A 342 32.56 -22.57 -28.04
N ILE A 343 33.53 -22.33 -27.14
CA ILE A 343 34.99 -22.45 -27.45
C ILE A 343 35.35 -23.89 -27.78
N ILE A 344 34.74 -24.84 -27.05
CA ILE A 344 34.81 -26.28 -27.29
C ILE A 344 33.37 -26.77 -27.23
N GLU A 345 32.83 -27.19 -28.36
CA GLU A 345 31.46 -27.67 -28.48
C GLU A 345 31.13 -28.70 -27.41
N GLY A 346 30.04 -28.46 -26.67
CA GLY A 346 29.56 -29.32 -25.57
C GLY A 346 30.45 -29.38 -24.31
N VAL A 347 31.61 -28.69 -24.31
CA VAL A 347 32.58 -28.77 -23.19
C VAL A 347 32.82 -27.40 -22.54
N LEU A 348 33.05 -26.35 -23.34
CA LEU A 348 33.43 -25.07 -22.78
C LEU A 348 32.70 -23.94 -23.54
N ALA A 349 31.86 -23.20 -22.86
CA ALA A 349 31.21 -22.01 -23.40
C ALA A 349 31.43 -20.80 -22.50
N VAL A 350 31.51 -19.61 -23.11
CA VAL A 350 31.44 -18.32 -22.41
C VAL A 350 30.25 -17.53 -22.92
N ARG A 351 29.69 -16.73 -22.03
CA ARG A 351 28.55 -15.88 -22.35
C ARG A 351 28.69 -14.53 -21.67
N THR A 352 28.25 -13.47 -22.32
CA THR A 352 28.18 -12.13 -21.74
C THR A 352 26.96 -11.42 -22.25
N THR A 353 26.35 -10.59 -21.39
CA THR A 353 25.25 -9.71 -21.78
C THR A 353 25.48 -8.35 -21.14
N MET A 354 25.28 -7.30 -21.94
CA MET A 354 25.13 -5.93 -21.48
C MET A 354 23.73 -5.46 -21.87
N SER A 355 22.98 -4.90 -20.95
CA SER A 355 21.65 -4.39 -21.26
C SER A 355 21.29 -3.18 -20.44
N GLU A 356 20.58 -2.26 -21.08
CA GLU A 356 19.87 -1.16 -20.46
C GLU A 356 18.42 -1.59 -20.21
N ALA A 357 17.80 -1.09 -19.15
CA ALA A 357 16.40 -1.30 -18.84
C ALA A 357 15.83 -0.04 -18.18
N PHE A 358 14.51 0.07 -18.18
CA PHE A 358 13.82 1.09 -17.41
C PHE A 358 12.55 0.48 -16.78
N ASN A 359 12.05 1.16 -15.73
CA ASN A 359 10.78 0.85 -15.10
C ASN A 359 9.94 2.12 -15.02
N ALA A 360 8.83 2.15 -15.77
CA ALA A 360 7.91 3.27 -15.78
C ALA A 360 7.19 3.41 -14.43
N PRO A 361 6.99 4.63 -13.91
CA PRO A 361 6.20 4.85 -12.71
C PRO A 361 4.77 4.33 -12.89
N SER A 362 4.25 3.64 -11.88
CA SER A 362 2.88 3.14 -11.90
C SER A 362 1.85 4.29 -11.79
N ILE A 363 0.59 4.02 -12.21
CA ILE A 363 -0.53 4.96 -12.02
C ILE A 363 -0.65 5.38 -10.55
N SER A 364 -0.49 4.45 -9.61
CA SER A 364 -0.53 4.76 -8.18
C SER A 364 0.64 5.65 -7.74
N ALA A 365 1.86 5.40 -8.24
CA ALA A 365 3.02 6.23 -7.88
C ALA A 365 2.87 7.68 -8.38
N MET A 366 2.25 7.88 -9.55
CA MET A 366 2.05 9.20 -10.14
C MET A 366 0.81 9.91 -9.64
N PHE A 367 -0.32 9.23 -9.54
CA PHE A 367 -1.64 9.86 -9.42
C PHE A 367 -2.39 9.52 -8.13
N ALA A 368 -1.76 8.79 -7.18
CA ALA A 368 -2.43 8.50 -5.91
C ALA A 368 -2.90 9.80 -5.24
N GLY A 369 -4.17 9.83 -4.87
CA GLY A 369 -4.73 10.88 -4.02
C GLY A 369 -4.00 10.92 -2.68
N GLN A 370 -4.06 12.07 -2.01
CA GLN A 370 -3.43 12.22 -0.71
C GLN A 370 -4.17 11.41 0.36
N SER A 371 -3.44 10.65 1.14
CA SER A 371 -3.98 9.89 2.28
C SER A 371 -3.21 10.15 3.56
N ASP A 372 -3.91 10.02 4.69
CA ASP A 372 -3.29 10.11 5.99
C ASP A 372 -2.47 8.85 6.30
N SER A 373 -1.31 9.06 6.86
CA SER A 373 -0.43 8.02 7.40
C SER A 373 0.04 8.44 8.79
N PHE A 374 0.31 7.47 9.66
CA PHE A 374 0.78 7.72 11.02
C PHE A 374 2.12 7.01 11.27
N PRO A 375 3.20 7.43 10.59
CA PRO A 375 4.51 6.85 10.79
C PRO A 375 5.01 7.08 12.23
N ALA A 376 5.81 6.14 12.72
CA ALA A 376 6.50 6.31 13.99
C ALA A 376 7.66 7.30 13.79
N VAL A 377 7.58 8.44 14.50
CA VAL A 377 8.58 9.50 14.48
C VAL A 377 8.82 9.98 15.91
N VAL A 378 10.07 10.17 16.29
CA VAL A 378 10.43 10.73 17.59
C VAL A 378 10.62 12.23 17.40
N ASP A 379 9.75 13.06 18.01
CA ASP A 379 9.95 14.50 18.06
C ASP A 379 11.22 14.82 18.88
N PRO A 380 12.27 15.36 18.25
CA PRO A 380 13.51 15.68 18.97
C PRO A 380 13.30 16.72 20.06
N CYS A 381 12.31 17.61 19.92
CA CYS A 381 11.97 18.64 20.89
C CYS A 381 11.17 18.10 22.10
N SER A 382 10.78 16.83 22.08
CA SER A 382 10.05 16.23 23.20
C SER A 382 10.96 15.99 24.41
N THR A 383 10.47 16.41 25.57
CA THR A 383 11.08 16.14 26.89
C THR A 383 10.79 14.71 27.38
N VAL A 384 9.85 13.99 26.73
CA VAL A 384 9.42 12.65 27.13
C VAL A 384 10.07 11.57 26.29
N VAL A 385 10.05 11.73 24.96
CA VAL A 385 10.55 10.72 24.00
C VAL A 385 11.74 11.22 23.19
N GLY A 386 11.96 12.53 23.12
CA GLY A 386 13.06 13.18 22.42
C GLY A 386 14.29 13.43 23.28
N THR A 387 15.14 14.32 22.80
CA THR A 387 16.42 14.65 23.44
C THR A 387 16.55 16.12 23.85
N TYR A 388 15.44 16.86 23.91
CA TYR A 388 15.43 18.29 24.26
C TYR A 388 16.22 18.61 25.55
N ASP A 389 15.98 17.86 26.63
CA ASP A 389 16.63 18.07 27.92
C ASP A 389 18.06 17.52 27.99
N THR A 390 18.43 16.61 27.09
CA THR A 390 19.73 15.90 27.15
C THR A 390 20.72 16.32 26.08
N ASN A 391 20.25 16.99 25.00
CA ASN A 391 21.09 17.44 23.90
C ASN A 391 20.98 18.97 23.71
N PRO A 392 22.03 19.74 24.08
CA PRO A 392 21.99 21.19 24.00
C PRO A 392 21.89 21.76 22.58
N VAL A 393 22.30 20.99 21.55
CA VAL A 393 22.16 21.40 20.15
C VAL A 393 20.71 21.28 19.72
N VAL A 394 20.05 20.16 20.05
CA VAL A 394 18.62 19.96 19.79
C VAL A 394 17.81 21.05 20.51
N LYS A 395 18.10 21.28 21.77
CA LYS A 395 17.43 22.34 22.55
C LYS A 395 17.55 23.71 21.87
N ALA A 396 18.76 24.07 21.45
CA ALA A 396 19.00 25.35 20.80
C ALA A 396 18.25 25.48 19.47
N ASN A 397 18.18 24.42 18.68
CA ASN A 397 17.43 24.41 17.42
C ASN A 397 15.92 24.53 17.67
N CYS A 398 15.35 23.72 18.58
CA CYS A 398 13.94 23.78 18.94
C CYS A 398 13.52 25.17 19.46
N ASP A 399 14.36 25.77 20.27
CA ASP A 399 14.12 27.13 20.80
C ASP A 399 14.21 28.20 19.67
N ALA A 400 15.17 28.05 18.74
CA ALA A 400 15.35 28.95 17.60
C ALA A 400 14.20 28.89 16.59
N ASP A 401 13.63 27.68 16.36
CA ASP A 401 12.50 27.46 15.50
C ASP A 401 11.15 27.86 16.14
N GLY A 402 11.19 28.31 17.41
CA GLY A 402 10.01 28.73 18.17
C GLY A 402 9.12 27.60 18.65
N VAL A 403 9.56 26.35 18.51
CA VAL A 403 8.83 25.17 19.00
C VAL A 403 8.97 25.01 20.50
N GLY A 404 10.18 25.21 21.03
CA GLY A 404 10.49 25.02 22.44
C GLY A 404 10.39 23.56 22.89
N ALA A 405 10.20 23.35 24.20
CA ALA A 405 10.00 22.03 24.77
C ALA A 405 8.58 21.51 24.49
N THR A 406 8.47 20.30 23.97
CA THR A 406 7.18 19.60 23.85
C THR A 406 7.08 18.50 24.89
N ALA A 407 5.89 18.23 25.40
CA ALA A 407 5.62 17.15 26.37
C ALA A 407 4.82 15.99 25.77
N ASP A 408 4.73 15.94 24.43
CA ASP A 408 3.96 14.91 23.77
C ASP A 408 4.76 13.58 23.70
N PRO A 409 4.27 12.50 24.33
CA PRO A 409 4.86 11.18 24.24
C PRO A 409 4.45 10.43 22.97
N ASN A 410 3.63 11.04 22.10
CA ASN A 410 3.13 10.39 20.89
C ASN A 410 4.26 10.26 19.86
N THR A 411 4.58 9.05 19.50
CA THR A 411 5.55 8.72 18.44
C THR A 411 4.92 8.48 17.08
N GLN A 412 3.59 8.50 16.99
CA GLN A 412 2.87 8.39 15.72
C GLN A 412 2.30 9.77 15.34
N LEU A 413 2.96 10.42 14.40
CA LEU A 413 2.54 11.74 13.91
C LEU A 413 1.79 11.59 12.59
N ARG A 414 0.75 12.42 12.42
CA ARG A 414 0.00 12.46 11.16
C ARG A 414 0.87 13.02 10.05
N ALA A 415 1.06 12.24 9.00
CA ALA A 415 1.68 12.64 7.75
C ALA A 415 0.69 12.48 6.59
N ARG A 416 0.88 13.21 5.51
CA ARG A 416 0.15 12.99 4.25
C ARG A 416 1.10 12.38 3.24
N VAL A 417 0.63 11.34 2.56
CA VAL A 417 1.33 10.65 1.48
C VAL A 417 0.44 10.67 0.23
N GLY A 418 1.02 10.77 -0.94
CA GLY A 418 0.31 10.80 -2.22
C GLY A 418 1.24 10.54 -3.38
N GLY A 419 0.72 10.48 -4.59
CA GLY A 419 1.48 10.33 -5.82
C GLY A 419 2.26 11.59 -6.18
N ASN A 420 3.22 11.41 -7.09
CA ASN A 420 3.96 12.51 -7.70
C ASN A 420 3.89 12.39 -9.23
N PRO A 421 3.14 13.27 -9.92
CA PRO A 421 2.99 13.19 -11.38
C PRO A 421 4.26 13.53 -12.16
N ASP A 422 5.28 14.12 -11.51
CA ASP A 422 6.55 14.50 -12.12
C ASP A 422 7.61 13.40 -12.00
N LEU A 423 7.26 12.18 -11.58
CA LEU A 423 8.19 11.05 -11.52
C LEU A 423 8.70 10.70 -12.90
N LEU A 424 10.02 10.51 -12.98
CA LEU A 424 10.71 9.95 -14.13
C LEU A 424 10.83 8.42 -13.96
N PRO A 425 11.07 7.68 -15.06
CA PRO A 425 11.31 6.24 -14.98
C PRO A 425 12.63 5.95 -14.25
N GLU A 426 12.64 4.86 -13.48
CA GLU A 426 13.88 4.27 -12.97
C GLU A 426 14.65 3.70 -14.16
N THR A 427 15.97 3.87 -14.19
CA THR A 427 16.84 3.32 -15.22
C THR A 427 17.80 2.30 -14.63
N ALA A 428 18.18 1.31 -15.42
CA ALA A 428 19.11 0.28 -14.97
C ALA A 428 20.08 -0.12 -16.07
N GLU A 429 21.33 -0.30 -15.68
CA GLU A 429 22.36 -0.96 -16.49
C GLU A 429 22.71 -2.31 -15.88
N SER A 430 22.83 -3.32 -16.71
CA SER A 430 23.24 -4.65 -16.27
C SER A 430 24.36 -5.23 -17.14
N VAL A 431 25.34 -5.85 -16.49
CA VAL A 431 26.41 -6.58 -17.12
C VAL A 431 26.51 -7.97 -16.50
N THR A 432 26.50 -8.99 -17.35
CA THR A 432 26.72 -10.38 -16.90
C THR A 432 27.84 -11.01 -17.70
N PHE A 433 28.62 -11.89 -17.07
CA PHE A 433 29.62 -12.73 -17.71
C PHE A 433 29.59 -14.11 -17.08
N GLY A 434 29.51 -15.15 -17.93
CA GLY A 434 29.40 -16.53 -17.46
C GLY A 434 30.34 -17.46 -18.20
N VAL A 435 30.81 -18.50 -17.50
CA VAL A 435 31.57 -19.62 -18.04
C VAL A 435 30.84 -20.90 -17.72
N VAL A 436 30.59 -21.72 -18.71
CA VAL A 436 30.04 -23.07 -18.59
C VAL A 436 31.11 -24.07 -18.99
N TYR A 437 31.47 -24.96 -18.06
CA TYR A 437 32.46 -25.98 -18.28
C TYR A 437 31.91 -27.37 -17.94
N GLN A 438 31.79 -28.21 -18.96
CA GLN A 438 31.29 -29.61 -18.84
C GLN A 438 32.34 -30.59 -19.32
N PRO A 439 33.33 -30.90 -18.49
CA PRO A 439 34.42 -31.81 -18.85
C PRO A 439 34.00 -33.27 -18.99
N LEU A 440 32.89 -33.65 -18.40
CA LEU A 440 32.31 -34.99 -18.38
C LEU A 440 30.78 -34.89 -18.49
N ASP A 441 30.13 -35.93 -19.00
CA ASP A 441 28.67 -35.97 -19.12
C ASP A 441 27.95 -35.78 -17.76
N GLU A 442 28.59 -36.24 -16.67
CA GLU A 442 28.05 -36.20 -15.32
C GLU A 442 28.46 -34.94 -14.54
N LEU A 443 29.33 -34.06 -15.08
CA LEU A 443 29.85 -32.90 -14.36
C LEU A 443 29.70 -31.62 -15.18
N SER A 444 28.89 -30.70 -14.70
CA SER A 444 28.75 -29.32 -15.24
C SER A 444 29.10 -28.29 -14.15
N ILE A 445 29.96 -27.35 -14.50
CA ILE A 445 30.38 -26.23 -13.63
C ILE A 445 29.96 -24.94 -14.31
N ASN A 446 29.14 -24.11 -13.62
CA ASN A 446 28.75 -22.80 -14.09
C ASN A 446 29.28 -21.75 -13.10
N ILE A 447 29.94 -20.72 -13.64
CA ILE A 447 30.41 -19.56 -12.87
C ILE A 447 29.89 -18.32 -13.57
N ASP A 448 29.09 -17.55 -12.86
CA ASP A 448 28.49 -16.32 -13.39
C ASP A 448 28.88 -15.13 -12.49
N TYR A 449 29.33 -14.07 -13.12
CA TYR A 449 29.47 -12.71 -12.56
C TYR A 449 28.31 -11.87 -13.05
N PHE A 450 27.78 -11.01 -12.18
CA PHE A 450 26.77 -10.02 -12.53
C PHE A 450 27.04 -8.70 -11.80
N SER A 451 26.64 -7.61 -12.46
CA SER A 451 26.58 -6.25 -11.90
C SER A 451 25.30 -5.61 -12.36
N TYR A 452 24.57 -5.02 -11.42
CA TYR A 452 23.37 -4.23 -11.69
C TYR A 452 23.54 -2.86 -11.03
N GLU A 453 23.29 -1.81 -11.80
CA GLU A 453 23.25 -0.44 -11.33
C GLU A 453 21.86 0.12 -11.67
N ILE A 454 21.14 0.61 -10.64
CA ILE A 454 19.80 1.16 -10.79
C ILE A 454 19.85 2.60 -10.31
N GLU A 455 19.42 3.52 -11.17
CA GLU A 455 19.39 4.95 -10.90
C GLU A 455 17.94 5.46 -10.86
N GLU A 456 17.74 6.65 -10.27
CA GLU A 456 16.45 7.33 -10.17
C GLU A 456 15.34 6.47 -9.55
N THR A 457 15.71 5.65 -8.55
CA THR A 457 14.76 4.74 -7.88
C THR A 457 13.59 5.49 -7.24
N VAL A 458 12.38 5.04 -7.54
CA VAL A 458 11.14 5.60 -6.97
C VAL A 458 10.98 5.10 -5.54
N GLY A 459 10.94 6.03 -4.60
CA GLY A 459 10.81 5.75 -3.18
C GLY A 459 10.06 6.85 -2.45
N SER A 460 9.82 6.64 -1.16
CA SER A 460 9.26 7.66 -0.28
C SER A 460 10.30 8.09 0.75
N PHE A 461 10.36 9.40 1.05
CA PHE A 461 11.12 9.86 2.20
C PHE A 461 10.48 9.33 3.47
N SER A 462 11.29 8.74 4.36
CA SER A 462 10.80 8.39 5.68
C SER A 462 10.48 9.66 6.47
N ALA A 463 9.47 9.60 7.34
CA ALA A 463 9.11 10.73 8.19
C ALA A 463 10.31 11.21 9.07
N GLY A 464 11.18 10.29 9.50
CA GLY A 464 12.43 10.65 10.20
C GLY A 464 13.50 11.27 9.29
N GLY A 465 13.43 11.07 7.98
CA GLY A 465 14.33 11.72 7.01
C GLY A 465 13.89 13.12 6.60
N ILE A 466 12.61 13.48 6.91
CA ILE A 466 12.07 14.83 6.66
C ILE A 466 12.36 15.77 7.85
N GLN A 467 12.58 15.23 9.05
CA GLN A 467 13.00 15.97 10.24
C GLN A 467 14.47 16.43 10.13
#